data_d14d8ca41f94b0179e3bd3d6741a514a
#
_entry.id   d14d8ca41f94b0179e3bd3d6741a514a
#
_cell.length_a   1.000
_cell.length_b   1.000
_cell.length_c   1.000
_cell.angle_alpha   90.00
_cell.angle_beta   90.00
_cell.angle_gamma   90.00
#
_symmetry.space_group_name_H-M   'P 1'
#
loop_
_entity.id
_entity.type
_entity.pdbx_description
1 polymer ?
#
loop_
_entity_poly.entity_id
_entity_poly.type
_entity_poly.pdbx_seq_one_letter_code
_entity_poly.pdbx_strand_id
1 'polypeptide(L)'
;MTPTPAETTFRYPVHPVSRHLSASLTALTLASLTVVGHVAPCLGQTTAPTTAPATAPTTPPATPKAKVPDASDDALFAGFVPKIELLISPENIDKLAKDPRTFVECSIKEYGGQTLDKCSVKLKGSAGSFRQINDPRPGFSLRTDKVKKGQELRGVGKFQLNNFAQDGTMLHEQLAGELARKAFVPASRCTHAYVLMNGKVLGTYLLKEGFNEEFLKYFFKDTRGHLYDGGFVSEVNPNTECDRGNPNDKSRLLELIAACNEPKPELRLPRLDKVLDIDAYFRYVFVETVLTHWDGYSFNRNNYRFYEDPTTGKFHFILHGMDQTWGDPRWYVFRQPNAMVSNALWGDKAMRERFRSQCFLVWEKAVKPVDWPRRAEQVAADLKSKIRGFDKADAAAFDNRGRDAANQIRARLDGVKAQMEDALKLRTPGGKAALGKYAWAPSSDKGDTVEAAYAGRECFALKIGPNGGGDFRLQLSLSPGRYRLEGKIHYKGVKAGDGDAKGVRLRTSGSPAEPKNPPATGDGTWKSFTHEFTVTDADPVLVAELRGTAGEAWVDRNALTVTRLP
;
A
#
# COMPACT_ATOMS: atom_id res chain seq x y z
N MET A 1 7.66 21.62 46.35
CA MET A 1 7.59 21.99 44.92
C MET A 1 8.07 20.81 44.11
N THR A 2 7.15 20.01 43.62
CA THR A 2 7.39 18.83 42.79
C THR A 2 7.25 19.25 41.33
N PRO A 3 8.14 18.84 40.39
CA PRO A 3 8.01 19.19 38.99
C PRO A 3 7.02 18.28 38.28
N THR A 4 6.19 18.91 37.46
CA THR A 4 5.20 18.32 36.56
C THR A 4 5.91 17.57 35.41
N PRO A 5 5.40 16.42 34.92
CA PRO A 5 6.00 15.74 33.78
C PRO A 5 5.67 16.44 32.46
N ALA A 6 6.70 16.60 31.62
CA ALA A 6 6.58 17.14 30.27
C ALA A 6 5.89 16.14 29.35
N GLU A 7 4.84 16.59 28.68
CA GLU A 7 4.19 15.88 27.59
C GLU A 7 5.13 15.82 26.37
N THR A 8 5.61 14.62 26.06
CA THR A 8 6.40 14.36 24.86
C THR A 8 5.44 14.07 23.70
N THR A 9 5.10 15.10 22.94
CA THR A 9 4.39 14.96 21.67
C THR A 9 5.33 14.41 20.61
N PHE A 10 5.15 13.17 20.21
CA PHE A 10 5.81 12.61 19.02
C PHE A 10 5.23 13.23 17.75
N ARG A 11 5.97 14.16 17.16
CA ARG A 11 5.72 14.65 15.81
C ARG A 11 6.47 13.76 14.82
N TYR A 12 5.75 13.03 13.96
CA TYR A 12 6.36 12.41 12.79
C TYR A 12 6.71 13.50 11.76
N PRO A 13 7.95 13.54 11.26
CA PRO A 13 8.29 14.48 10.20
C PRO A 13 7.69 14.00 8.87
N VAL A 14 6.77 14.79 8.33
CA VAL A 14 6.36 14.70 6.92
C VAL A 14 7.48 15.35 6.12
N HIS A 15 8.31 14.56 5.44
CA HIS A 15 9.31 15.10 4.52
C HIS A 15 8.64 15.61 3.25
N PRO A 16 8.86 16.88 2.87
CA PRO A 16 8.43 17.37 1.57
C PRO A 16 9.31 16.74 0.48
N VAL A 17 8.68 16.14 -0.51
CA VAL A 17 9.35 15.70 -1.74
C VAL A 17 9.74 16.93 -2.53
N SER A 18 11.02 17.27 -2.53
CA SER A 18 11.56 18.35 -3.35
C SER A 18 11.51 17.97 -4.83
N ARG A 19 10.77 18.74 -5.61
CA ARG A 19 10.77 18.72 -7.07
C ARG A 19 12.00 19.46 -7.58
N HIS A 20 12.96 18.75 -8.17
CA HIS A 20 13.84 19.31 -9.19
C HIS A 20 13.66 18.50 -10.47
N LEU A 21 12.85 19.03 -11.36
CA LEU A 21 12.78 18.63 -12.76
C LEU A 21 13.36 19.78 -13.59
N SER A 22 14.60 19.62 -14.02
CA SER A 22 15.16 20.42 -15.11
C SER A 22 14.70 19.83 -16.45
N ALA A 23 13.95 20.64 -17.20
CA ALA A 23 13.52 20.31 -18.55
C ALA A 23 14.69 20.46 -19.52
N SER A 24 14.97 19.41 -20.29
CA SER A 24 15.72 19.53 -21.55
C SER A 24 14.79 19.12 -22.69
N LEU A 25 14.30 20.12 -23.43
CA LEU A 25 13.62 19.94 -24.70
C LEU A 25 14.66 19.64 -25.78
N THR A 26 14.53 18.48 -26.42
CA THR A 26 15.15 18.24 -27.74
C THR A 26 14.03 17.89 -28.72
N ALA A 27 13.84 18.78 -29.69
CA ALA A 27 12.88 18.62 -30.76
C ALA A 27 13.36 17.57 -31.77
N LEU A 28 12.53 16.56 -32.06
CA LEU A 28 12.68 15.71 -33.24
C LEU A 28 11.52 15.96 -34.19
N THR A 29 11.88 16.40 -35.38
CA THR A 29 11.02 16.62 -36.55
C THR A 29 10.51 15.29 -37.12
N LEU A 30 9.18 15.14 -37.21
CA LEU A 30 8.54 14.05 -37.96
C LEU A 30 8.39 14.41 -39.43
N ALA A 31 8.94 13.56 -40.30
CA ALA A 31 8.65 13.58 -41.73
C ALA A 31 7.42 12.70 -42.01
N SER A 32 6.40 13.28 -42.62
CA SER A 32 5.18 12.64 -43.07
C SER A 32 5.36 12.01 -44.42
N LEU A 33 5.15 10.70 -44.54
CA LEU A 33 4.93 10.01 -45.81
C LEU A 33 3.42 9.72 -46.01
N THR A 34 2.84 10.37 -47.01
CA THR A 34 1.49 10.12 -47.50
C THR A 34 1.49 8.99 -48.51
N VAL A 35 0.76 7.92 -48.25
CA VAL A 35 0.44 6.88 -49.26
C VAL A 35 -1.06 6.96 -49.54
N VAL A 36 -1.40 7.30 -50.78
CA VAL A 36 -2.76 7.30 -51.31
C VAL A 36 -3.08 5.92 -51.83
N GLY A 37 -4.09 5.27 -51.25
CA GLY A 37 -4.63 4.01 -51.77
C GLY A 37 -6.15 4.14 -52.00
N HIS A 38 -6.55 4.00 -53.26
CA HIS A 38 -7.94 3.97 -53.70
C HIS A 38 -8.63 2.68 -53.26
N VAL A 39 -9.84 2.76 -52.71
CA VAL A 39 -10.76 1.63 -52.57
C VAL A 39 -12.16 2.04 -53.07
N ALA A 40 -12.69 1.27 -53.97
CA ALA A 40 -14.03 1.38 -54.58
C ALA A 40 -15.14 0.91 -53.59
N PRO A 41 -16.36 1.41 -53.71
CA PRO A 41 -17.45 1.01 -52.81
C PRO A 41 -18.14 -0.26 -53.26
N CYS A 42 -18.40 -1.17 -52.33
CA CYS A 42 -19.31 -2.30 -52.49
C CYS A 42 -20.59 -2.08 -51.71
N LEU A 43 -21.70 -1.97 -52.39
CA LEU A 43 -23.06 -1.91 -51.83
C LEU A 43 -23.46 -3.29 -51.32
N GLY A 44 -23.92 -3.39 -50.06
CA GLY A 44 -24.46 -4.62 -49.48
C GLY A 44 -25.47 -4.34 -48.36
N GLN A 45 -26.65 -4.74 -48.61
CA GLN A 45 -27.95 -4.72 -47.95
C GLN A 45 -27.97 -4.68 -46.40
N THR A 46 -28.89 -3.82 -45.90
CA THR A 46 -29.36 -3.71 -44.49
C THR A 46 -30.22 -4.91 -44.10
N THR A 47 -29.85 -5.63 -43.04
CA THR A 47 -30.80 -6.44 -42.24
C THR A 47 -30.76 -5.96 -40.81
N ALA A 48 -31.98 -5.70 -40.25
CA ALA A 48 -32.17 -5.23 -38.87
C ALA A 48 -31.71 -6.25 -37.82
N PRO A 49 -31.15 -5.83 -36.69
CA PRO A 49 -30.76 -6.77 -35.64
C PRO A 49 -31.99 -7.14 -34.79
N THR A 50 -32.24 -8.44 -34.72
CA THR A 50 -33.15 -9.09 -33.78
C THR A 50 -32.59 -8.96 -32.35
N THR A 51 -33.42 -8.41 -31.44
CA THR A 51 -33.09 -8.33 -30.01
C THR A 51 -33.05 -9.72 -29.41
N ALA A 52 -31.85 -10.13 -28.94
CA ALA A 52 -31.68 -11.31 -28.09
C ALA A 52 -32.07 -10.99 -26.62
N PRO A 53 -32.69 -11.93 -25.89
CA PRO A 53 -33.10 -11.70 -24.51
C PRO A 53 -31.88 -11.62 -23.57
N ALA A 54 -31.98 -10.71 -22.58
CA ALA A 54 -31.00 -10.49 -21.55
C ALA A 54 -30.74 -11.81 -20.76
N THR A 55 -29.54 -12.32 -20.85
CA THR A 55 -29.08 -13.45 -20.05
C THR A 55 -28.92 -13.03 -18.57
N ALA A 56 -29.49 -13.83 -17.68
CA ALA A 56 -29.36 -13.70 -16.23
C ALA A 56 -27.88 -13.68 -15.79
N PRO A 57 -27.56 -13.06 -14.64
CA PRO A 57 -26.17 -12.94 -14.17
C PRO A 57 -25.61 -14.34 -13.91
N THR A 58 -24.59 -14.71 -14.69
CA THR A 58 -23.83 -15.91 -14.49
C THR A 58 -23.08 -15.84 -13.16
N THR A 59 -23.26 -16.84 -12.33
CA THR A 59 -22.49 -17.08 -11.11
C THR A 59 -21.00 -16.96 -11.41
N PRO A 60 -20.22 -16.19 -10.62
CA PRO A 60 -18.77 -16.09 -10.84
C PRO A 60 -18.14 -17.48 -10.85
N PRO A 61 -17.18 -17.78 -11.73
CA PRO A 61 -16.46 -19.04 -11.70
C PRO A 61 -15.83 -19.25 -10.32
N ALA A 62 -16.01 -20.42 -9.75
CA ALA A 62 -15.45 -20.79 -8.47
C ALA A 62 -13.93 -20.57 -8.51
N THR A 63 -13.45 -19.66 -7.67
CA THR A 63 -12.02 -19.42 -7.47
C THR A 63 -11.36 -20.74 -7.12
N PRO A 64 -10.24 -21.13 -7.77
CA PRO A 64 -9.53 -22.33 -7.36
C PRO A 64 -9.22 -22.23 -5.87
N LYS A 65 -9.57 -23.24 -5.08
CA LYS A 65 -9.19 -23.33 -3.67
C LYS A 65 -7.68 -23.50 -3.60
N ALA A 66 -6.95 -22.39 -3.67
CA ALA A 66 -5.56 -22.38 -3.21
C ALA A 66 -5.62 -22.76 -1.73
N LYS A 67 -4.93 -23.82 -1.33
CA LYS A 67 -4.75 -24.17 0.08
C LYS A 67 -4.13 -22.93 0.72
N VAL A 68 -4.78 -22.33 1.72
CA VAL A 68 -4.15 -21.28 2.52
C VAL A 68 -2.95 -21.96 3.17
N PRO A 69 -1.70 -21.53 2.88
CA PRO A 69 -0.55 -22.18 3.49
C PRO A 69 -0.62 -21.99 5.00
N ASP A 70 -0.73 -23.07 5.73
CA ASP A 70 -0.63 -23.06 7.19
C ASP A 70 0.84 -23.05 7.57
N ALA A 71 1.24 -22.10 8.45
CA ALA A 71 2.59 -22.06 8.99
C ALA A 71 3.00 -23.34 9.74
N SER A 72 2.04 -24.20 10.08
CA SER A 72 2.27 -25.52 10.70
C SER A 72 2.94 -26.53 9.77
N ASP A 73 2.88 -26.33 8.45
CA ASP A 73 3.47 -27.26 7.48
C ASP A 73 5.00 -27.12 7.36
N ASP A 74 5.61 -26.15 8.06
CA ASP A 74 7.04 -25.86 7.94
C ASP A 74 7.67 -25.66 9.33
N ALA A 75 8.64 -26.51 9.67
CA ALA A 75 9.26 -26.58 11.01
C ALA A 75 9.84 -25.24 11.49
N LEU A 76 10.32 -24.37 10.59
CA LEU A 76 10.89 -23.08 10.96
C LEU A 76 9.78 -22.06 11.31
N PHE A 77 8.72 -22.00 10.51
CA PHE A 77 7.66 -21.00 10.65
C PHE A 77 6.50 -21.43 11.56
N ALA A 78 6.53 -22.66 12.10
CA ALA A 78 5.56 -23.18 13.08
C ALA A 78 5.73 -22.57 14.49
N GLY A 79 6.30 -21.36 14.58
CA GLY A 79 6.51 -20.65 15.85
C GLY A 79 7.84 -20.98 16.54
N PHE A 80 8.77 -21.65 15.90
CA PHE A 80 10.13 -21.85 16.44
C PHE A 80 10.95 -20.55 16.32
N VAL A 81 11.73 -20.24 17.38
CA VAL A 81 12.66 -19.11 17.41
C VAL A 81 14.08 -19.66 17.53
N PRO A 82 14.83 -19.82 16.42
CA PRO A 82 16.20 -20.31 16.48
C PRO A 82 17.14 -19.27 17.10
N LYS A 83 18.14 -19.77 17.85
CA LYS A 83 19.34 -19.01 18.16
C LYS A 83 20.41 -19.39 17.13
N ILE A 84 20.82 -18.42 16.30
CA ILE A 84 21.76 -18.64 15.20
C ILE A 84 22.98 -17.74 15.33
N GLU A 85 24.12 -18.25 14.90
CA GLU A 85 25.38 -17.51 14.83
C GLU A 85 25.90 -17.53 13.39
N LEU A 86 26.19 -16.35 12.86
CA LEU A 86 26.86 -16.16 11.59
C LEU A 86 28.39 -16.16 11.85
N LEU A 87 29.08 -17.13 11.28
CA LEU A 87 30.54 -17.23 11.34
C LEU A 87 31.08 -16.73 10.00
N ILE A 88 31.70 -15.56 10.02
CA ILE A 88 32.20 -14.85 8.83
C ILE A 88 33.70 -14.58 9.05
N SER A 89 34.55 -14.99 8.10
CA SER A 89 35.99 -14.76 8.24
C SER A 89 36.34 -13.27 8.23
N PRO A 90 37.46 -12.84 8.83
CA PRO A 90 37.90 -11.44 8.79
C PRO A 90 37.98 -10.89 7.37
N GLU A 91 38.50 -11.64 6.41
CA GLU A 91 38.62 -11.24 5.01
C GLU A 91 37.25 -11.01 4.38
N ASN A 92 36.23 -11.80 4.75
CA ASN A 92 34.89 -11.66 4.26
C ASN A 92 34.13 -10.52 4.96
N ILE A 93 34.43 -10.21 6.21
CA ILE A 93 33.97 -8.98 6.89
C ILE A 93 34.51 -7.75 6.15
N ASP A 94 35.82 -7.73 5.80
CA ASP A 94 36.43 -6.63 5.05
C ASP A 94 35.80 -6.47 3.64
N LYS A 95 35.49 -7.58 2.97
CA LYS A 95 34.76 -7.54 1.68
C LYS A 95 33.39 -6.95 1.83
N LEU A 96 32.60 -7.35 2.85
CA LEU A 96 31.28 -6.79 3.13
C LEU A 96 31.32 -5.32 3.51
N ALA A 97 32.38 -4.86 4.17
CA ALA A 97 32.57 -3.44 4.50
C ALA A 97 32.81 -2.60 3.24
N LYS A 98 33.53 -3.14 2.24
CA LYS A 98 33.83 -2.47 0.97
C LYS A 98 32.69 -2.58 -0.05
N ASP A 99 32.12 -3.78 -0.18
CA ASP A 99 30.99 -4.08 -1.09
C ASP A 99 29.90 -4.85 -0.34
N PRO A 100 28.96 -4.14 0.28
CA PRO A 100 27.91 -4.75 1.10
C PRO A 100 26.89 -5.55 0.28
N ARG A 101 26.86 -5.41 -1.05
CA ARG A 101 25.85 -6.05 -1.93
C ARG A 101 26.34 -7.36 -2.54
N THR A 102 27.62 -7.63 -2.52
CA THR A 102 28.18 -8.90 -3.00
C THR A 102 28.12 -9.99 -1.92
N PHE A 103 27.72 -11.20 -2.32
CA PHE A 103 27.69 -12.35 -1.44
C PHE A 103 29.10 -12.83 -1.12
N VAL A 104 29.39 -13.02 0.17
CA VAL A 104 30.61 -13.67 0.68
C VAL A 104 30.26 -14.99 1.36
N GLU A 105 31.24 -15.89 1.51
CA GLU A 105 31.05 -17.15 2.22
C GLU A 105 30.94 -16.94 3.73
N CYS A 106 30.07 -17.74 4.38
CA CYS A 106 29.91 -17.83 5.82
C CYS A 106 29.50 -19.25 6.24
N SER A 107 29.56 -19.54 7.53
CA SER A 107 28.86 -20.68 8.13
C SER A 107 27.71 -20.16 9.01
N ILE A 108 26.65 -20.96 9.13
CA ILE A 108 25.48 -20.68 9.97
C ILE A 108 25.41 -21.79 11.02
N LYS A 109 25.61 -21.44 12.27
CA LYS A 109 25.48 -22.36 13.40
C LYS A 109 24.16 -22.13 14.10
N GLU A 110 23.34 -23.15 14.14
CA GLU A 110 22.14 -23.17 14.98
C GLU A 110 22.46 -23.79 16.34
N TYR A 111 22.20 -23.07 17.41
CA TYR A 111 22.44 -23.59 18.77
C TYR A 111 21.40 -24.64 19.13
N GLY A 112 21.86 -25.84 19.49
CA GLY A 112 21.01 -26.99 19.72
C GLY A 112 20.51 -27.70 18.45
N GLY A 113 21.06 -27.31 17.29
CA GLY A 113 20.75 -27.85 15.98
C GLY A 113 22.00 -28.12 15.14
N GLN A 114 21.90 -27.81 13.86
CA GLN A 114 22.93 -28.09 12.86
C GLN A 114 23.89 -26.90 12.65
N THR A 115 25.06 -27.21 12.09
CA THR A 115 25.95 -26.21 11.50
C THR A 115 25.98 -26.39 9.99
N LEU A 116 25.72 -25.32 9.27
CA LEU A 116 25.70 -25.27 7.81
C LEU A 116 26.94 -24.51 7.33
N ASP A 117 27.88 -25.21 6.70
CA ASP A 117 29.06 -24.61 6.12
C ASP A 117 28.81 -24.20 4.65
N LYS A 118 29.72 -23.35 4.12
CA LYS A 118 29.65 -22.87 2.73
C LYS A 118 28.32 -22.22 2.38
N CYS A 119 27.71 -21.54 3.33
CA CYS A 119 26.60 -20.62 3.11
C CYS A 119 27.10 -19.31 2.50
N SER A 120 26.18 -18.47 2.08
CA SER A 120 26.50 -17.15 1.54
C SER A 120 25.69 -16.08 2.23
N VAL A 121 26.34 -14.95 2.55
CA VAL A 121 25.75 -13.79 3.21
C VAL A 121 26.10 -12.50 2.48
N LYS A 122 25.15 -11.57 2.42
CA LYS A 122 25.39 -10.17 2.04
C LYS A 122 24.57 -9.25 2.92
N LEU A 123 24.95 -7.97 3.00
CA LEU A 123 24.13 -6.99 3.71
C LEU A 123 22.87 -6.63 2.92
N LYS A 124 21.83 -6.31 3.64
CA LYS A 124 20.56 -5.84 3.10
C LYS A 124 20.10 -4.55 3.77
N GLY A 125 19.03 -4.00 3.24
CA GLY A 125 18.41 -2.74 3.65
C GLY A 125 18.63 -1.65 2.61
N SER A 126 17.82 -0.61 2.66
CA SER A 126 17.91 0.58 1.81
C SER A 126 17.72 1.84 2.67
N ALA A 127 17.14 2.88 2.15
CA ALA A 127 16.90 4.12 2.89
C ALA A 127 16.24 3.85 4.26
N GLY A 128 16.87 4.32 5.33
CA GLY A 128 16.41 4.17 6.71
C GLY A 128 16.78 2.85 7.41
N SER A 129 16.88 1.73 6.68
CA SER A 129 17.12 0.40 7.26
C SER A 129 18.52 -0.17 7.06
N PHE A 130 19.29 0.36 6.09
CA PHE A 130 20.65 -0.10 5.84
C PHE A 130 21.58 0.23 7.01
N ARG A 131 22.43 -0.74 7.38
CA ARG A 131 23.51 -0.60 8.36
C ARG A 131 24.76 -1.29 7.83
N GLN A 132 25.92 -0.70 8.07
CA GLN A 132 27.21 -1.32 7.74
C GLN A 132 27.47 -2.55 8.58
N ILE A 133 28.40 -3.42 8.14
CA ILE A 133 28.72 -4.68 8.84
C ILE A 133 29.19 -4.46 10.28
N ASN A 134 29.85 -3.33 10.56
CA ASN A 134 30.38 -2.97 11.87
C ASN A 134 29.37 -2.21 12.76
N ASP A 135 28.22 -1.83 12.20
CA ASP A 135 27.14 -1.19 12.97
C ASP A 135 26.54 -2.16 14.00
N PRO A 136 25.80 -1.67 14.99
CA PRO A 136 25.23 -2.54 16.03
C PRO A 136 24.31 -3.63 15.50
N ARG A 137 23.54 -3.36 14.46
CA ARG A 137 22.50 -4.28 13.95
C ARG A 137 22.42 -4.24 12.41
N PRO A 138 23.38 -4.80 11.67
CA PRO A 138 23.30 -4.92 10.22
C PRO A 138 22.18 -5.89 9.81
N GLY A 139 21.49 -5.62 8.71
CA GLY A 139 20.54 -6.56 8.11
C GLY A 139 21.26 -7.51 7.14
N PHE A 140 20.78 -8.75 7.03
CA PHE A 140 21.44 -9.78 6.22
C PHE A 140 20.48 -10.44 5.22
N SER A 141 21.00 -10.77 4.04
CA SER A 141 20.41 -11.75 3.12
C SER A 141 21.29 -12.98 3.09
N LEU A 142 20.70 -14.15 3.33
CA LEU A 142 21.40 -15.42 3.46
C LEU A 142 20.91 -16.43 2.42
N ARG A 143 21.84 -17.23 1.93
CA ARG A 143 21.58 -18.42 1.11
C ARG A 143 22.40 -19.58 1.61
N THR A 144 21.74 -20.66 1.99
CA THR A 144 22.40 -21.88 2.44
C THR A 144 22.75 -22.80 1.26
N ASP A 145 22.02 -22.69 0.16
CA ASP A 145 22.04 -23.57 -1.01
C ASP A 145 22.91 -23.05 -2.18
N LYS A 146 23.51 -21.85 -2.06
CA LYS A 146 24.20 -21.21 -3.19
C LYS A 146 25.45 -21.97 -3.63
N VAL A 147 26.24 -22.44 -2.67
CA VAL A 147 27.48 -23.20 -2.92
C VAL A 147 27.21 -24.69 -2.81
N LYS A 148 26.54 -25.13 -1.75
CA LYS A 148 26.19 -26.54 -1.52
C LYS A 148 24.68 -26.73 -1.75
N LYS A 149 24.31 -27.28 -2.90
CA LYS A 149 22.93 -27.50 -3.28
C LYS A 149 22.15 -28.38 -2.30
N GLY A 150 20.86 -28.05 -2.07
CA GLY A 150 19.99 -28.78 -1.15
C GLY A 150 20.30 -28.57 0.34
N GLN A 151 21.18 -27.63 0.69
CA GLN A 151 21.46 -27.29 2.08
C GLN A 151 20.44 -26.26 2.59
N GLU A 152 19.72 -26.60 3.65
CA GLU A 152 18.62 -25.81 4.19
C GLU A 152 18.71 -25.65 5.70
N LEU A 153 18.32 -24.47 6.20
CA LEU A 153 18.08 -24.25 7.62
C LEU A 153 16.60 -24.60 7.89
N ARG A 154 16.36 -25.79 8.45
CA ARG A 154 15.01 -26.27 8.76
C ARG A 154 14.01 -26.13 7.61
N GLY A 155 14.40 -26.55 6.40
CA GLY A 155 13.55 -26.50 5.20
C GLY A 155 13.62 -25.18 4.41
N VAL A 156 14.52 -24.24 4.77
CA VAL A 156 14.64 -22.95 4.10
C VAL A 156 16.04 -22.72 3.56
N GLY A 157 16.14 -22.59 2.22
CA GLY A 157 17.41 -22.37 1.50
C GLY A 157 17.80 -20.90 1.32
N LYS A 158 16.82 -19.98 1.36
CA LYS A 158 17.02 -18.53 1.21
C LYS A 158 16.18 -17.77 2.24
N PHE A 159 16.80 -16.91 3.04
CA PHE A 159 16.09 -16.09 4.01
C PHE A 159 16.81 -14.77 4.28
N GLN A 160 16.12 -13.88 4.96
CA GLN A 160 16.61 -12.56 5.36
C GLN A 160 16.53 -12.41 6.87
N LEU A 161 17.48 -11.69 7.45
CA LEU A 161 17.45 -11.22 8.83
C LEU A 161 17.24 -9.71 8.81
N ASN A 162 15.97 -9.28 9.07
CA ASN A 162 15.62 -7.87 9.14
C ASN A 162 15.93 -7.33 10.54
N ASN A 163 16.56 -6.17 10.59
CA ASN A 163 17.08 -5.56 11.81
C ASN A 163 16.08 -4.69 12.59
N PHE A 164 14.83 -4.61 12.16
CA PHE A 164 13.76 -3.79 12.75
C PHE A 164 14.09 -2.29 12.87
N ALA A 165 14.95 -1.76 12.00
CA ALA A 165 15.33 -0.36 12.05
C ALA A 165 14.14 0.62 11.91
N GLN A 166 13.05 0.17 11.29
CA GLN A 166 11.85 0.95 11.03
C GLN A 166 10.58 0.37 11.70
N ASP A 167 10.72 -0.67 12.53
CA ASP A 167 9.62 -1.27 13.31
C ASP A 167 10.04 -1.44 14.79
N GLY A 168 9.71 -0.47 15.62
CA GLY A 168 10.01 -0.53 17.06
C GLY A 168 9.25 -1.62 17.80
N THR A 169 8.12 -2.11 17.25
CA THR A 169 7.34 -3.21 17.84
C THR A 169 7.97 -4.57 17.56
N MET A 170 8.72 -4.70 16.48
CA MET A 170 9.28 -5.94 15.95
C MET A 170 8.23 -6.97 15.48
N LEU A 171 6.96 -6.56 15.30
CA LEU A 171 5.84 -7.46 15.02
C LEU A 171 5.11 -7.14 13.70
N HIS A 172 5.28 -5.93 13.16
CA HIS A 172 4.47 -5.42 12.06
C HIS A 172 4.57 -6.29 10.81
N GLU A 173 5.79 -6.59 10.34
CA GLU A 173 5.97 -7.35 9.10
C GLU A 173 5.46 -8.80 9.21
N GLN A 174 5.60 -9.43 10.38
CA GLN A 174 5.04 -10.78 10.60
C GLN A 174 3.51 -10.75 10.53
N LEU A 175 2.86 -9.85 11.29
CA LEU A 175 1.39 -9.77 11.37
C LEU A 175 0.78 -9.30 10.04
N ALA A 176 1.43 -8.37 9.35
CA ALA A 176 1.05 -7.94 8.00
C ALA A 176 1.10 -9.11 7.01
N GLY A 177 2.17 -9.91 7.05
CA GLY A 177 2.30 -11.12 6.23
C GLY A 177 1.24 -12.18 6.55
N GLU A 178 0.89 -12.37 7.83
CA GLU A 178 -0.21 -13.26 8.24
C GLU A 178 -1.55 -12.81 7.66
N LEU A 179 -1.86 -11.50 7.74
CA LEU A 179 -3.09 -10.94 7.16
C LEU A 179 -3.11 -11.10 5.64
N ALA A 180 -2.00 -10.78 4.96
CA ALA A 180 -1.90 -10.89 3.52
C ALA A 180 -2.20 -12.31 3.03
N ARG A 181 -1.58 -13.33 3.64
CA ARG A 181 -1.82 -14.74 3.30
C ARG A 181 -3.27 -15.16 3.53
N LYS A 182 -3.89 -14.72 4.64
CA LYS A 182 -5.34 -14.96 4.90
C LYS A 182 -6.23 -14.27 3.84
N ALA A 183 -5.77 -13.20 3.25
CA ALA A 183 -6.44 -12.48 2.15
C ALA A 183 -6.13 -13.08 0.76
N PHE A 184 -5.48 -14.24 0.68
CA PHE A 184 -5.02 -14.88 -0.56
C PHE A 184 -4.06 -13.98 -1.37
N VAL A 185 -3.24 -13.19 -0.69
CA VAL A 185 -2.19 -12.38 -1.28
C VAL A 185 -0.84 -12.98 -0.89
N PRO A 186 0.02 -13.33 -1.85
CA PRO A 186 1.31 -13.90 -1.56
C PRO A 186 2.18 -12.94 -0.75
N ALA A 187 2.76 -13.44 0.35
CA ALA A 187 3.69 -12.72 1.21
C ALA A 187 4.59 -13.71 1.95
N SER A 188 5.86 -13.34 2.18
CA SER A 188 6.83 -14.19 2.89
C SER A 188 6.32 -14.62 4.26
N ARG A 189 6.62 -15.87 4.62
CA ARG A 189 6.48 -16.36 5.99
C ARG A 189 7.58 -15.74 6.84
N CYS A 190 7.28 -15.45 8.09
CA CYS A 190 8.19 -14.83 9.03
C CYS A 190 8.16 -15.55 10.38
N THR A 191 9.33 -15.64 11.00
CA THR A 191 9.51 -15.93 12.42
C THR A 191 10.59 -14.99 12.96
N HIS A 192 10.93 -15.10 14.25
CA HIS A 192 12.05 -14.36 14.81
C HIS A 192 13.25 -15.29 15.02
N ALA A 193 14.45 -14.72 15.09
CA ALA A 193 15.67 -15.42 15.44
C ALA A 193 16.49 -14.58 16.40
N TYR A 194 17.16 -15.22 17.37
CA TYR A 194 18.16 -14.57 18.20
C TYR A 194 19.54 -14.76 17.54
N VAL A 195 20.18 -13.67 17.15
CA VAL A 195 21.31 -13.67 16.23
C VAL A 195 22.59 -13.24 16.90
N LEU A 196 23.65 -13.99 16.61
CA LEU A 196 25.05 -13.65 16.92
C LEU A 196 25.85 -13.56 15.62
N MET A 197 26.97 -12.83 15.65
CA MET A 197 27.96 -12.79 14.58
C MET A 197 29.35 -12.84 15.19
N ASN A 198 30.12 -13.89 14.90
CA ASN A 198 31.46 -14.12 15.43
C ASN A 198 31.55 -13.91 16.95
N GLY A 199 30.65 -14.51 17.73
CA GLY A 199 30.55 -14.38 19.18
C GLY A 199 29.86 -13.10 19.67
N LYS A 200 29.75 -12.04 18.85
CA LYS A 200 29.05 -10.80 19.22
C LYS A 200 27.54 -10.98 19.14
N VAL A 201 26.84 -10.68 20.22
CA VAL A 201 25.37 -10.71 20.25
C VAL A 201 24.82 -9.52 19.46
N LEU A 202 23.94 -9.78 18.50
CA LEU A 202 23.19 -8.78 17.75
C LEU A 202 21.75 -8.63 18.24
N GLY A 203 21.21 -9.65 18.97
CA GLY A 203 19.85 -9.66 19.53
C GLY A 203 18.79 -10.25 18.60
N THR A 204 17.53 -9.92 18.81
CA THR A 204 16.40 -10.46 18.06
C THR A 204 16.25 -9.81 16.69
N TYR A 205 16.08 -10.63 15.65
CA TYR A 205 15.83 -10.27 14.25
C TYR A 205 14.55 -10.91 13.75
N LEU A 206 13.91 -10.30 12.75
CA LEU A 206 12.92 -11.00 11.94
C LEU A 206 13.65 -11.92 10.97
N LEU A 207 13.40 -13.22 11.06
CA LEU A 207 13.77 -14.19 10.05
C LEU A 207 12.64 -14.31 9.05
N LYS A 208 12.89 -13.81 7.85
CA LYS A 208 11.93 -13.72 6.77
C LYS A 208 12.32 -14.66 5.63
N GLU A 209 11.35 -15.46 5.17
CA GLU A 209 11.51 -16.30 3.99
C GLU A 209 11.96 -15.50 2.77
N GLY A 210 12.93 -16.02 2.03
CA GLY A 210 13.37 -15.44 0.76
C GLY A 210 12.47 -15.85 -0.39
N PHE A 211 12.50 -15.08 -1.46
CA PHE A 211 11.76 -15.38 -2.67
C PHE A 211 12.57 -16.38 -3.52
N ASN A 212 12.15 -17.62 -3.52
CA ASN A 212 12.76 -18.74 -4.23
C ASN A 212 11.70 -19.78 -4.59
N GLU A 213 12.12 -21.00 -4.95
CA GLU A 213 11.20 -22.06 -5.35
C GLU A 213 10.31 -22.53 -4.19
N GLU A 214 10.86 -22.65 -2.98
CA GLU A 214 10.13 -23.08 -1.79
C GLU A 214 8.99 -22.09 -1.50
N PHE A 215 9.28 -20.78 -1.56
CA PHE A 215 8.25 -19.74 -1.45
C PHE A 215 7.17 -19.89 -2.52
N LEU A 216 7.56 -20.08 -3.79
CA LEU A 216 6.59 -20.20 -4.89
C LEU A 216 5.70 -21.42 -4.76
N LYS A 217 6.22 -22.57 -4.31
CA LYS A 217 5.43 -23.81 -4.08
C LYS A 217 4.27 -23.62 -3.09
N TYR A 218 4.38 -22.64 -2.20
CA TYR A 218 3.31 -22.30 -1.27
C TYR A 218 2.07 -21.73 -1.94
N PHE A 219 2.27 -20.93 -3.00
CA PHE A 219 1.20 -20.15 -3.61
C PHE A 219 0.81 -20.66 -5.01
N PHE A 220 1.72 -21.32 -5.71
CA PHE A 220 1.57 -21.65 -7.12
C PHE A 220 1.83 -23.15 -7.35
N LYS A 221 1.05 -23.75 -8.27
CA LYS A 221 1.22 -25.15 -8.66
C LYS A 221 2.48 -25.35 -9.51
N ASP A 222 2.78 -24.40 -10.37
CA ASP A 222 3.95 -24.42 -11.24
C ASP A 222 4.91 -23.30 -10.82
N THR A 223 6.14 -23.66 -10.48
CA THR A 223 7.17 -22.73 -10.02
C THR A 223 8.20 -22.38 -11.11
N ARG A 224 7.95 -22.78 -12.35
CA ARG A 224 8.88 -22.57 -13.48
C ARG A 224 8.76 -21.20 -14.14
N GLY A 225 7.76 -20.40 -13.75
CA GLY A 225 7.52 -19.07 -14.26
C GLY A 225 8.59 -18.04 -13.85
N HIS A 226 8.43 -16.83 -14.36
CA HIS A 226 9.34 -15.73 -14.07
C HIS A 226 8.93 -15.00 -12.80
N LEU A 227 9.88 -14.85 -11.87
CA LEU A 227 9.75 -14.03 -10.67
C LEU A 227 10.57 -12.76 -10.85
N TYR A 228 9.92 -11.63 -10.73
CA TYR A 228 10.53 -10.31 -10.90
C TYR A 228 10.67 -9.55 -9.57
N ASP A 229 11.80 -8.84 -9.42
CA ASP A 229 12.03 -7.86 -8.36
C ASP A 229 11.66 -6.47 -8.87
N GLY A 230 10.72 -5.79 -8.21
CA GLY A 230 10.28 -4.46 -8.60
C GLY A 230 11.32 -3.35 -8.42
N GLY A 231 12.43 -3.65 -7.74
CA GLY A 231 13.49 -2.68 -7.49
C GLY A 231 13.13 -1.63 -6.43
N PHE A 232 13.83 -0.50 -6.47
CA PHE A 232 13.65 0.61 -5.53
C PHE A 232 12.93 1.79 -6.22
N VAL A 233 11.71 2.11 -5.75
CA VAL A 233 10.87 3.21 -6.28
C VAL A 233 10.81 3.17 -7.81
N SER A 234 10.60 1.99 -8.36
CA SER A 234 10.61 1.75 -9.81
C SER A 234 9.29 1.16 -10.27
N GLU A 235 8.77 1.67 -11.38
CA GLU A 235 7.59 1.11 -12.04
C GLU A 235 7.97 -0.20 -12.76
N VAL A 236 6.98 -1.09 -12.96
CA VAL A 236 7.14 -2.24 -13.85
C VAL A 236 7.54 -1.75 -15.24
N ASN A 237 8.69 -2.19 -15.72
CA ASN A 237 9.29 -1.74 -16.98
C ASN A 237 10.12 -2.85 -17.64
N PRO A 238 10.55 -2.70 -18.91
CA PRO A 238 11.31 -3.74 -19.61
C PRO A 238 12.63 -4.16 -18.96
N ASN A 239 13.19 -3.31 -18.09
CA ASN A 239 14.45 -3.58 -17.39
C ASN A 239 14.25 -4.15 -15.98
N THR A 240 13.00 -4.43 -15.57
CA THR A 240 12.73 -5.05 -14.28
C THR A 240 13.52 -6.36 -14.14
N GLU A 241 14.20 -6.50 -12.99
CA GLU A 241 15.10 -7.62 -12.72
C GLU A 241 14.33 -8.93 -12.61
N CYS A 242 14.79 -9.96 -13.30
CA CYS A 242 14.26 -11.31 -13.20
C CYS A 242 15.08 -12.11 -12.19
N ASP A 243 14.54 -12.25 -10.96
CA ASP A 243 15.17 -13.02 -9.87
C ASP A 243 15.21 -14.53 -10.15
N ARG A 244 14.23 -15.04 -10.90
CA ARG A 244 14.08 -16.45 -11.26
C ARG A 244 13.39 -16.57 -12.63
N GLY A 245 13.75 -17.59 -13.38
CA GLY A 245 13.30 -17.83 -14.74
C GLY A 245 14.39 -17.50 -15.75
N ASN A 246 14.02 -17.29 -17.01
CA ASN A 246 14.94 -16.88 -18.06
C ASN A 246 14.99 -15.33 -18.15
N PRO A 247 16.08 -14.66 -17.73
CA PRO A 247 16.13 -13.19 -17.75
C PRO A 247 16.11 -12.59 -19.16
N ASN A 248 16.36 -13.41 -20.20
CA ASN A 248 16.32 -12.98 -21.60
C ASN A 248 14.91 -13.09 -22.21
N ASP A 249 14.02 -13.88 -21.60
CA ASP A 249 12.62 -13.96 -22.03
C ASP A 249 11.78 -12.96 -21.24
N LYS A 250 11.47 -11.87 -21.89
CA LYS A 250 10.62 -10.79 -21.34
C LYS A 250 9.28 -10.67 -22.07
N SER A 251 8.93 -11.64 -22.89
CA SER A 251 7.74 -11.60 -23.74
C SER A 251 6.47 -11.28 -22.94
N ARG A 252 6.23 -12.03 -21.85
CA ARG A 252 5.06 -11.83 -20.99
C ARG A 252 5.09 -10.52 -20.21
N LEU A 253 6.26 -10.10 -19.74
CA LEU A 253 6.45 -8.80 -19.09
C LEU A 253 6.08 -7.65 -20.05
N LEU A 254 6.54 -7.73 -21.30
CA LEU A 254 6.23 -6.74 -22.33
C LEU A 254 4.74 -6.74 -22.69
N GLU A 255 4.07 -7.91 -22.70
CA GLU A 255 2.62 -7.99 -22.88
C GLU A 255 1.86 -7.30 -21.74
N LEU A 256 2.26 -7.48 -20.49
CA LEU A 256 1.66 -6.77 -19.33
C LEU A 256 1.80 -5.25 -19.49
N ILE A 257 3.01 -4.79 -19.81
CA ILE A 257 3.30 -3.37 -20.02
C ILE A 257 2.46 -2.81 -21.17
N ALA A 258 2.41 -3.52 -22.30
CA ALA A 258 1.62 -3.12 -23.46
C ALA A 258 0.11 -3.08 -23.15
N ALA A 259 -0.40 -4.07 -22.38
CA ALA A 259 -1.79 -4.10 -21.97
C ALA A 259 -2.14 -2.91 -21.05
N CYS A 260 -1.25 -2.56 -20.10
CA CYS A 260 -1.44 -1.39 -19.25
C CYS A 260 -1.46 -0.07 -20.00
N ASN A 261 -0.65 0.05 -21.05
CA ASN A 261 -0.50 1.26 -21.86
C ASN A 261 -1.45 1.34 -23.06
N GLU A 262 -2.33 0.35 -23.26
CA GLU A 262 -3.35 0.43 -24.32
C GLU A 262 -4.30 1.62 -24.06
N PRO A 263 -4.36 2.61 -24.98
CA PRO A 263 -5.15 3.82 -24.75
C PRO A 263 -6.66 3.59 -24.79
N LYS A 264 -7.12 2.57 -25.54
CA LYS A 264 -8.54 2.25 -25.73
C LYS A 264 -9.03 1.32 -24.62
N PRO A 265 -9.91 1.78 -23.70
CA PRO A 265 -10.39 0.95 -22.59
C PRO A 265 -11.01 -0.39 -23.03
N GLU A 266 -11.75 -0.39 -24.15
CA GLU A 266 -12.38 -1.58 -24.73
C GLU A 266 -11.38 -2.65 -25.18
N LEU A 267 -10.15 -2.27 -25.51
CA LEU A 267 -9.06 -3.17 -25.87
C LEU A 267 -8.18 -3.49 -24.65
N ARG A 268 -7.96 -2.51 -23.78
CA ARG A 268 -7.09 -2.61 -22.61
C ARG A 268 -7.55 -3.68 -21.62
N LEU A 269 -8.83 -3.66 -21.23
CA LEU A 269 -9.34 -4.59 -20.23
C LEU A 269 -9.26 -6.06 -20.66
N PRO A 270 -9.68 -6.44 -21.89
CA PRO A 270 -9.49 -7.81 -22.38
C PRO A 270 -8.02 -8.24 -22.48
N ARG A 271 -7.09 -7.32 -22.79
CA ARG A 271 -5.65 -7.61 -22.80
C ARG A 271 -5.12 -7.83 -21.39
N LEU A 272 -5.49 -6.97 -20.44
CA LEU A 272 -5.10 -7.11 -19.03
C LEU A 272 -5.62 -8.43 -18.44
N ASP A 273 -6.87 -8.81 -18.72
CA ASP A 273 -7.42 -10.05 -18.18
C ASP A 273 -6.70 -11.32 -18.66
N LYS A 274 -6.03 -11.26 -19.83
CA LYS A 274 -5.20 -12.37 -20.33
C LYS A 274 -3.87 -12.51 -19.58
N VAL A 275 -3.32 -11.41 -19.05
CA VAL A 275 -1.95 -11.39 -18.51
C VAL A 275 -1.90 -11.08 -17.00
N LEU A 276 -3.00 -10.66 -16.39
CA LEU A 276 -3.06 -10.28 -14.98
C LEU A 276 -4.22 -10.99 -14.29
N ASP A 277 -4.00 -11.57 -13.12
CA ASP A 277 -5.12 -11.92 -12.22
C ASP A 277 -5.63 -10.65 -11.56
N ILE A 278 -6.64 -10.02 -12.19
CA ILE A 278 -7.20 -8.74 -11.76
C ILE A 278 -7.79 -8.82 -10.35
N ASP A 279 -8.45 -9.93 -9.99
CA ASP A 279 -9.03 -10.10 -8.66
C ASP A 279 -7.95 -10.27 -7.59
N ALA A 280 -6.89 -11.02 -7.87
CA ALA A 280 -5.73 -11.12 -6.99
C ALA A 280 -5.03 -9.77 -6.83
N TYR A 281 -4.90 -8.99 -7.91
CA TYR A 281 -4.34 -7.65 -7.86
C TYR A 281 -5.22 -6.70 -7.01
N PHE A 282 -6.53 -6.76 -7.13
CA PHE A 282 -7.42 -5.95 -6.29
C PHE A 282 -7.36 -6.33 -4.82
N ARG A 283 -7.22 -7.62 -4.49
CA ARG A 283 -6.95 -8.06 -3.10
C ARG A 283 -5.62 -7.53 -2.59
N TYR A 284 -4.57 -7.58 -3.43
CA TYR A 284 -3.25 -7.03 -3.14
C TYR A 284 -3.35 -5.53 -2.78
N VAL A 285 -3.97 -4.71 -3.63
CA VAL A 285 -4.16 -3.27 -3.39
C VAL A 285 -4.94 -3.01 -2.10
N PHE A 286 -6.03 -3.77 -1.86
CA PHE A 286 -6.82 -3.59 -0.65
C PHE A 286 -6.03 -3.96 0.61
N VAL A 287 -5.22 -5.01 0.58
CA VAL A 287 -4.34 -5.36 1.70
C VAL A 287 -3.32 -4.25 1.96
N GLU A 288 -2.70 -3.66 0.93
CA GLU A 288 -1.84 -2.49 1.09
C GLU A 288 -2.59 -1.33 1.79
N THR A 289 -3.85 -1.08 1.39
CA THR A 289 -4.63 -0.01 2.04
C THR A 289 -5.03 -0.35 3.47
N VAL A 290 -5.43 -1.58 3.79
CA VAL A 290 -5.73 -2.02 5.16
C VAL A 290 -4.51 -1.88 6.06
N LEU A 291 -3.35 -2.28 5.58
CA LEU A 291 -2.08 -2.21 6.29
C LEU A 291 -1.49 -0.78 6.35
N THR A 292 -2.03 0.18 5.60
CA THR A 292 -1.35 1.48 5.35
C THR A 292 0.06 1.31 4.80
N HIS A 293 0.24 0.33 3.92
CA HIS A 293 1.53 0.07 3.28
C HIS A 293 1.82 1.12 2.20
N TRP A 294 2.11 2.34 2.65
CA TRP A 294 2.34 3.51 1.79
C TRP A 294 3.53 3.35 0.86
N ASP A 295 4.52 2.55 1.29
CA ASP A 295 5.77 2.28 0.56
C ASP A 295 5.68 1.00 -0.30
N GLY A 296 4.47 0.53 -0.60
CA GLY A 296 4.22 -0.58 -1.51
C GLY A 296 4.14 -0.16 -2.97
N TYR A 297 3.87 -1.13 -3.85
CA TYR A 297 3.77 -0.89 -5.29
C TYR A 297 2.70 0.13 -5.65
N SER A 298 1.49 -0.06 -5.13
CA SER A 298 0.33 0.71 -5.57
C SER A 298 0.46 2.22 -5.29
N PHE A 299 1.26 2.60 -4.28
CA PHE A 299 1.36 4.00 -3.83
C PHE A 299 2.74 4.61 -4.02
N ASN A 300 3.82 3.83 -3.96
CA ASN A 300 5.19 4.33 -4.11
C ASN A 300 6.05 3.52 -5.10
N ARG A 301 5.50 2.52 -5.77
CA ARG A 301 6.23 1.64 -6.71
C ARG A 301 7.49 1.04 -6.09
N ASN A 302 7.39 0.68 -4.79
CA ASN A 302 8.48 0.10 -4.01
C ASN A 302 8.00 -1.18 -3.30
N ASN A 303 8.89 -1.92 -2.69
CA ASN A 303 8.58 -3.07 -1.84
C ASN A 303 7.59 -4.07 -2.46
N TYR A 304 7.81 -4.49 -3.69
CA TYR A 304 6.97 -5.47 -4.36
C TYR A 304 7.78 -6.46 -5.19
N ARG A 305 7.18 -7.61 -5.41
CA ARG A 305 7.57 -8.59 -6.42
C ARG A 305 6.35 -9.01 -7.18
N PHE A 306 6.54 -9.64 -8.33
CA PHE A 306 5.43 -10.23 -9.07
C PHE A 306 5.89 -11.47 -9.80
N TYR A 307 4.99 -12.43 -9.92
CA TYR A 307 5.24 -13.75 -10.46
C TYR A 307 4.32 -14.02 -11.64
N GLU A 308 4.87 -14.48 -12.74
CA GLU A 308 4.14 -15.05 -13.86
C GLU A 308 3.84 -16.51 -13.54
N ASP A 309 2.58 -16.86 -13.25
CA ASP A 309 2.15 -18.22 -13.01
C ASP A 309 1.94 -18.96 -14.35
N PRO A 310 2.77 -19.95 -14.70
CA PRO A 310 2.62 -20.69 -15.96
C PRO A 310 1.31 -21.49 -16.05
N THR A 311 0.69 -21.81 -14.91
CA THR A 311 -0.58 -22.55 -14.89
C THR A 311 -1.72 -21.72 -15.48
N THR A 312 -1.69 -20.41 -15.26
CA THR A 312 -2.75 -19.48 -15.70
C THR A 312 -2.31 -18.53 -16.79
N GLY A 313 -1.00 -18.37 -16.99
CA GLY A 313 -0.39 -17.36 -17.84
C GLY A 313 -0.58 -15.94 -17.30
N LYS A 314 -0.89 -15.76 -16.00
CA LYS A 314 -1.21 -14.47 -15.40
C LYS A 314 -0.19 -14.05 -14.35
N PHE A 315 0.03 -12.74 -14.25
CA PHE A 315 0.85 -12.16 -13.22
C PHE A 315 0.10 -12.03 -11.88
N HIS A 316 0.81 -12.31 -10.80
CA HIS A 316 0.38 -12.14 -9.41
C HIS A 316 1.38 -11.27 -8.65
N PHE A 317 0.89 -10.23 -7.99
CA PHE A 317 1.73 -9.36 -7.17
C PHE A 317 1.95 -9.95 -5.77
N ILE A 318 3.15 -9.74 -5.23
CA ILE A 318 3.63 -10.31 -3.97
C ILE A 318 4.03 -9.17 -3.04
N LEU A 319 3.47 -9.15 -1.83
CA LEU A 319 3.79 -8.13 -0.81
C LEU A 319 5.18 -8.34 -0.21
N HIS A 320 5.86 -7.22 0.01
CA HIS A 320 7.22 -7.17 0.55
C HIS A 320 7.44 -5.92 1.41
N GLY A 321 8.41 -5.95 2.36
CA GLY A 321 8.84 -4.77 3.12
C GLY A 321 7.74 -4.10 3.93
N MET A 322 6.97 -4.86 4.71
CA MET A 322 5.79 -4.40 5.45
C MET A 322 6.12 -3.97 6.91
N ASP A 323 7.32 -3.47 7.15
CA ASP A 323 7.78 -3.03 8.47
C ASP A 323 7.16 -1.68 8.91
N GLN A 324 6.84 -0.79 7.96
CA GLN A 324 6.18 0.50 8.22
C GLN A 324 4.66 0.43 7.97
N THR A 325 4.00 -0.54 8.56
CA THR A 325 2.55 -0.77 8.40
C THR A 325 1.76 -0.36 9.66
N TRP A 326 0.42 -0.51 9.60
CA TRP A 326 -0.52 -0.23 10.70
C TRP A 326 -0.52 1.25 11.14
N GLY A 327 -0.30 2.16 10.19
CA GLY A 327 -0.19 3.60 10.41
C GLY A 327 -1.53 4.31 10.59
N ASP A 328 -1.70 5.49 9.96
CA ASP A 328 -2.84 6.39 10.16
C ASP A 328 -4.19 5.67 10.03
N PRO A 329 -5.03 5.62 11.09
CA PRO A 329 -6.36 5.02 11.06
C PRO A 329 -7.30 5.67 10.04
N ARG A 330 -7.04 6.93 9.66
CA ARG A 330 -7.84 7.70 8.71
C ARG A 330 -7.49 7.41 7.25
N TRP A 331 -6.39 6.68 6.97
CA TRP A 331 -6.01 6.32 5.60
C TRP A 331 -7.16 5.60 4.89
N TYR A 332 -7.59 6.16 3.73
CA TYR A 332 -8.79 5.69 3.06
C TYR A 332 -8.58 4.33 2.40
N VAL A 333 -9.45 3.35 2.74
CA VAL A 333 -9.31 1.96 2.28
C VAL A 333 -9.68 1.75 0.80
N PHE A 334 -10.46 2.62 0.21
CA PHE A 334 -10.78 2.60 -1.22
C PHE A 334 -10.00 3.67 -1.99
N ARG A 335 -8.87 4.10 -1.43
CA ARG A 335 -7.99 5.09 -2.06
C ARG A 335 -7.55 4.60 -3.44
N GLN A 336 -7.64 5.50 -4.44
CA GLN A 336 -7.11 5.24 -5.77
C GLN A 336 -5.58 5.17 -5.71
N PRO A 337 -4.99 4.07 -6.17
CA PRO A 337 -3.53 3.97 -6.31
C PRO A 337 -3.03 4.75 -7.53
N ASN A 338 -1.71 4.91 -7.64
CA ASN A 338 -1.10 5.70 -8.71
C ASN A 338 -0.05 4.95 -9.57
N ALA A 339 0.12 3.65 -9.34
CA ALA A 339 1.00 2.81 -10.15
C ALA A 339 0.38 2.49 -11.53
N MET A 340 1.21 2.13 -12.52
CA MET A 340 0.79 1.88 -13.90
C MET A 340 -0.34 0.84 -14.00
N VAL A 341 -0.20 -0.31 -13.35
CA VAL A 341 -1.22 -1.37 -13.38
C VAL A 341 -2.54 -0.89 -12.77
N SER A 342 -2.46 -0.14 -11.68
CA SER A 342 -3.64 0.45 -11.05
C SER A 342 -4.31 1.45 -11.99
N ASN A 343 -3.55 2.38 -12.56
CA ASN A 343 -4.09 3.41 -13.46
C ASN A 343 -4.80 2.80 -14.69
N ALA A 344 -4.28 1.67 -15.19
CA ALA A 344 -4.88 0.94 -16.29
C ALA A 344 -6.28 0.38 -15.97
N LEU A 345 -6.56 0.08 -14.70
CA LEU A 345 -7.84 -0.49 -14.24
C LEU A 345 -8.80 0.57 -13.69
N TRP A 346 -8.33 1.57 -12.93
CA TRP A 346 -9.18 2.52 -12.19
C TRP A 346 -9.98 3.48 -13.07
N GLY A 347 -9.58 3.69 -14.33
CA GLY A 347 -10.36 4.47 -15.30
C GLY A 347 -11.73 3.88 -15.61
N ASP A 348 -11.92 2.57 -15.42
CA ASP A 348 -13.15 1.86 -15.74
C ASP A 348 -14.05 1.69 -14.51
N LYS A 349 -15.35 1.98 -14.66
CA LYS A 349 -16.34 1.89 -13.59
C LYS A 349 -16.57 0.46 -13.10
N ALA A 350 -16.65 -0.50 -14.01
CA ALA A 350 -16.88 -1.90 -13.65
C ALA A 350 -15.68 -2.46 -12.88
N MET A 351 -14.47 -2.01 -13.20
CA MET A 351 -13.26 -2.37 -12.47
C MET A 351 -13.24 -1.78 -11.04
N ARG A 352 -13.70 -0.54 -10.84
CA ARG A 352 -13.84 0.02 -9.48
C ARG A 352 -14.92 -0.71 -8.66
N GLU A 353 -16.03 -1.13 -9.26
CA GLU A 353 -17.04 -1.97 -8.58
C GLU A 353 -16.47 -3.36 -8.26
N ARG A 354 -15.71 -3.97 -9.17
CA ARG A 354 -15.01 -5.24 -8.96
C ARG A 354 -13.99 -5.12 -7.82
N PHE A 355 -13.22 -4.02 -7.78
CA PHE A 355 -12.33 -3.72 -6.66
C PHE A 355 -13.09 -3.65 -5.33
N ARG A 356 -14.19 -2.88 -5.26
CA ARG A 356 -15.02 -2.83 -4.05
C ARG A 356 -15.52 -4.20 -3.61
N SER A 357 -15.90 -5.06 -4.55
CA SER A 357 -16.32 -6.43 -4.26
C SER A 357 -15.19 -7.25 -3.63
N GLN A 358 -13.97 -7.14 -4.14
CA GLN A 358 -12.79 -7.79 -3.56
C GLN A 358 -12.45 -7.22 -2.17
N CYS A 359 -12.63 -5.91 -1.96
CA CYS A 359 -12.45 -5.31 -0.62
C CYS A 359 -13.39 -5.92 0.41
N PHE A 360 -14.67 -6.06 0.10
CA PHE A 360 -15.63 -6.71 1.01
C PHE A 360 -15.33 -8.19 1.22
N LEU A 361 -14.89 -8.91 0.20
CA LEU A 361 -14.46 -10.29 0.32
C LEU A 361 -13.29 -10.43 1.31
N VAL A 362 -12.24 -9.64 1.16
CA VAL A 362 -11.06 -9.66 2.04
C VAL A 362 -11.45 -9.23 3.46
N TRP A 363 -12.27 -8.19 3.60
CA TRP A 363 -12.77 -7.74 4.90
C TRP A 363 -13.47 -8.86 5.66
N GLU A 364 -14.44 -9.52 5.04
CA GLU A 364 -15.24 -10.57 5.68
C GLU A 364 -14.47 -11.89 5.88
N LYS A 365 -13.48 -12.22 5.04
CA LYS A 365 -12.77 -13.50 5.10
C LYS A 365 -11.43 -13.45 5.82
N ALA A 366 -10.75 -12.33 5.81
CA ALA A 366 -9.38 -12.24 6.32
C ALA A 366 -9.21 -11.24 7.47
N VAL A 367 -9.89 -10.10 7.44
CA VAL A 367 -9.67 -9.03 8.43
C VAL A 367 -10.59 -9.22 9.63
N LYS A 368 -11.90 -9.19 9.42
CA LYS A 368 -12.94 -9.20 10.46
C LYS A 368 -12.96 -10.47 11.35
N PRO A 369 -12.69 -11.69 10.84
CA PRO A 369 -12.78 -12.92 11.66
C PRO A 369 -11.66 -13.06 12.69
N VAL A 370 -10.61 -12.23 12.63
CA VAL A 370 -9.43 -12.34 13.48
C VAL A 370 -9.34 -11.14 14.41
N ASP A 371 -9.16 -11.39 15.71
CA ASP A 371 -8.80 -10.37 16.69
C ASP A 371 -7.29 -10.08 16.56
N TRP A 372 -6.94 -9.24 15.59
CA TRP A 372 -5.56 -8.90 15.26
C TRP A 372 -4.81 -8.21 16.41
N PRO A 373 -5.41 -7.29 17.20
CA PRO A 373 -4.78 -6.76 18.41
C PRO A 373 -4.38 -7.87 19.39
N ARG A 374 -5.30 -8.78 19.70
CA ARG A 374 -5.01 -9.94 20.55
C ARG A 374 -3.97 -10.87 19.95
N ARG A 375 -3.98 -11.06 18.62
CA ARG A 375 -2.96 -11.84 17.91
C ARG A 375 -1.57 -11.23 18.11
N ALA A 376 -1.43 -9.91 18.08
CA ALA A 376 -0.15 -9.23 18.35
C ALA A 376 0.35 -9.49 19.77
N GLU A 377 -0.54 -9.40 20.77
CA GLU A 377 -0.20 -9.72 22.17
C GLU A 377 0.21 -11.20 22.33
N GLN A 378 -0.48 -12.13 21.66
CA GLN A 378 -0.13 -13.56 21.67
C GLN A 378 1.25 -13.82 21.07
N VAL A 379 1.55 -13.23 19.90
CA VAL A 379 2.88 -13.36 19.27
C VAL A 379 3.97 -12.79 20.18
N ALA A 380 3.74 -11.64 20.80
CA ALA A 380 4.70 -11.02 21.72
C ALA A 380 4.94 -11.89 22.96
N ALA A 381 3.88 -12.45 23.55
CA ALA A 381 3.99 -13.33 24.71
C ALA A 381 4.76 -14.63 24.40
N ASP A 382 4.51 -15.21 23.22
CA ASP A 382 5.20 -16.38 22.73
C ASP A 382 6.70 -16.08 22.51
N LEU A 383 7.03 -14.96 21.86
CA LEU A 383 8.40 -14.49 21.66
C LEU A 383 9.12 -14.24 23.00
N LYS A 384 8.45 -13.57 23.95
CA LYS A 384 8.97 -13.35 25.30
C LYS A 384 9.37 -14.68 25.96
N SER A 385 8.49 -15.68 25.90
CA SER A 385 8.76 -17.00 26.47
C SER A 385 10.02 -17.66 25.86
N LYS A 386 10.14 -17.62 24.53
CA LYS A 386 11.20 -18.29 23.78
C LYS A 386 12.54 -17.56 23.89
N ILE A 387 12.52 -16.23 23.79
CA ILE A 387 13.74 -15.39 23.86
C ILE A 387 14.31 -15.32 25.27
N ARG A 388 13.48 -15.50 26.31
CA ARG A 388 13.91 -15.43 27.72
C ARG A 388 15.07 -16.37 28.04
N GLY A 389 15.16 -17.53 27.36
CA GLY A 389 16.28 -18.47 27.49
C GLY A 389 17.59 -17.97 26.88
N PHE A 390 17.54 -16.98 26.01
CA PHE A 390 18.70 -16.39 25.34
C PHE A 390 19.09 -15.04 25.96
N ASP A 391 18.07 -14.20 26.21
CA ASP A 391 18.23 -12.83 26.73
C ASP A 391 16.97 -12.39 27.50
N LYS A 392 17.14 -12.22 28.83
CA LYS A 392 16.03 -11.83 29.71
C LYS A 392 15.59 -10.38 29.49
N ALA A 393 16.52 -9.48 29.14
CA ALA A 393 16.21 -8.07 28.94
C ALA A 393 15.47 -7.85 27.63
N ASP A 394 15.93 -8.47 26.53
CA ASP A 394 15.24 -8.40 25.24
C ASP A 394 13.86 -9.08 25.32
N ALA A 395 13.75 -10.21 26.02
CA ALA A 395 12.46 -10.88 26.26
C ALA A 395 11.47 -9.97 27.02
N ALA A 396 11.91 -9.28 28.07
CA ALA A 396 11.03 -8.38 28.85
C ALA A 396 10.47 -7.22 28.00
N ALA A 397 11.21 -6.76 27.00
CA ALA A 397 10.77 -5.69 26.10
C ALA A 397 9.51 -6.07 25.27
N PHE A 398 9.24 -7.36 25.06
CA PHE A 398 8.07 -7.80 24.29
C PHE A 398 6.74 -7.53 24.98
N ASP A 399 6.70 -7.28 26.28
CA ASP A 399 5.45 -6.83 26.96
C ASP A 399 5.00 -5.46 26.43
N ASN A 400 5.92 -4.51 26.26
CA ASN A 400 5.62 -3.19 25.71
C ASN A 400 5.39 -3.27 24.20
N ARG A 401 6.27 -3.96 23.47
CA ARG A 401 6.17 -4.15 22.02
C ARG A 401 4.82 -4.74 21.60
N GLY A 402 4.34 -5.75 22.35
CA GLY A 402 3.04 -6.38 22.10
C GLY A 402 1.87 -5.42 22.31
N ARG A 403 1.89 -4.63 23.40
CA ARG A 403 0.86 -3.61 23.67
C ARG A 403 0.87 -2.50 22.61
N ASP A 404 2.05 -2.03 22.24
CA ASP A 404 2.20 -0.96 21.24
C ASP A 404 1.68 -1.42 19.87
N ALA A 405 2.07 -2.61 19.42
CA ALA A 405 1.56 -3.20 18.20
C ALA A 405 0.03 -3.39 18.26
N ALA A 406 -0.49 -3.95 19.36
CA ALA A 406 -1.93 -4.16 19.54
C ALA A 406 -2.72 -2.84 19.47
N ASN A 407 -2.22 -1.77 20.10
CA ASN A 407 -2.86 -0.45 20.07
C ASN A 407 -2.85 0.16 18.65
N GLN A 408 -1.73 0.08 17.93
CA GLN A 408 -1.63 0.58 16.56
C GLN A 408 -2.56 -0.19 15.63
N ILE A 409 -2.56 -1.51 15.70
CA ILE A 409 -3.43 -2.40 14.92
C ILE A 409 -4.91 -2.12 15.23
N ARG A 410 -5.28 -1.98 16.52
CA ARG A 410 -6.65 -1.66 16.92
C ARG A 410 -7.10 -0.33 16.31
N ALA A 411 -6.33 0.74 16.51
CA ALA A 411 -6.64 2.05 15.97
C ALA A 411 -6.84 2.00 14.45
N ARG A 412 -5.94 1.31 13.73
CA ARG A 412 -6.05 1.16 12.28
C ARG A 412 -7.29 0.38 11.87
N LEU A 413 -7.57 -0.76 12.48
CA LEU A 413 -8.69 -1.61 12.10
C LEU A 413 -10.05 -1.03 12.50
N ASP A 414 -10.13 -0.25 13.57
CA ASP A 414 -11.33 0.54 13.90
C ASP A 414 -11.63 1.57 12.80
N GLY A 415 -10.59 2.23 12.27
CA GLY A 415 -10.71 3.12 11.13
C GLY A 415 -11.18 2.40 9.86
N VAL A 416 -10.59 1.23 9.55
CA VAL A 416 -11.01 0.38 8.42
C VAL A 416 -12.46 -0.04 8.56
N LYS A 417 -12.85 -0.56 9.73
CA LYS A 417 -14.23 -0.98 10.03
C LYS A 417 -15.23 0.15 9.78
N ALA A 418 -14.95 1.33 10.34
CA ALA A 418 -15.83 2.48 10.18
C ALA A 418 -15.99 2.90 8.70
N GLN A 419 -14.92 2.82 7.91
CA GLN A 419 -14.96 3.14 6.47
C GLN A 419 -15.71 2.08 5.66
N MET A 420 -15.56 0.80 6.00
CA MET A 420 -16.31 -0.31 5.36
C MET A 420 -17.81 -0.19 5.67
N GLU A 421 -18.19 0.13 6.91
CA GLU A 421 -19.58 0.36 7.30
C GLU A 421 -20.20 1.55 6.58
N ASP A 422 -19.46 2.67 6.45
CA ASP A 422 -19.95 3.83 5.70
C ASP A 422 -20.15 3.53 4.22
N ALA A 423 -19.23 2.77 3.61
CA ALA A 423 -19.38 2.35 2.22
C ALA A 423 -20.67 1.51 2.01
N LEU A 424 -21.08 0.71 3.00
CA LEU A 424 -22.36 -0.01 2.96
C LEU A 424 -23.56 0.93 3.13
N LYS A 425 -23.52 1.85 4.12
CA LYS A 425 -24.59 2.84 4.36
C LYS A 425 -24.87 3.67 3.10
N LEU A 426 -23.80 4.13 2.44
CA LEU A 426 -23.90 4.99 1.25
C LEU A 426 -24.40 4.26 -0.02
N ARG A 427 -24.70 2.95 0.06
CA ARG A 427 -25.37 2.21 -1.03
C ARG A 427 -26.89 2.43 -1.07
N THR A 428 -27.48 2.89 0.02
CA THR A 428 -28.95 3.08 0.14
C THR A 428 -29.31 4.55 0.29
N PRO A 429 -30.45 4.99 -0.28
CA PRO A 429 -30.98 6.34 -0.04
C PRO A 429 -31.13 6.64 1.47
N GLY A 430 -30.78 7.86 1.86
CA GLY A 430 -30.74 8.27 3.27
C GLY A 430 -29.49 7.85 4.04
N GLY A 431 -28.67 6.96 3.48
CA GLY A 431 -27.40 6.56 4.09
C GLY A 431 -26.45 7.75 4.25
N LYS A 432 -25.85 7.88 5.44
CA LYS A 432 -25.01 9.03 5.83
C LYS A 432 -23.68 8.56 6.41
N ALA A 433 -22.60 9.24 6.02
CA ALA A 433 -21.26 9.02 6.54
C ALA A 433 -20.65 10.31 7.07
N ALA A 434 -19.95 10.22 8.23
CA ALA A 434 -19.17 11.30 8.79
C ALA A 434 -17.76 11.31 8.18
N LEU A 435 -17.36 12.45 7.61
CA LEU A 435 -16.12 12.56 6.83
C LEU A 435 -14.91 13.03 7.62
N GLY A 436 -15.08 13.51 8.85
CA GLY A 436 -13.97 13.95 9.72
C GLY A 436 -12.99 12.84 10.12
N LYS A 437 -13.42 11.60 10.02
CA LYS A 437 -12.60 10.39 10.30
C LYS A 437 -11.74 9.92 9.12
N TYR A 438 -11.77 10.63 7.97
CA TYR A 438 -10.97 10.34 6.80
C TYR A 438 -9.77 11.27 6.73
N ALA A 439 -8.67 10.81 6.14
CA ALA A 439 -7.51 11.65 5.86
C ALA A 439 -7.79 12.52 4.63
N TRP A 440 -8.02 13.81 4.84
CA TRP A 440 -8.12 14.79 3.78
C TRP A 440 -6.73 15.30 3.41
N ALA A 441 -6.43 15.34 2.13
CA ALA A 441 -5.16 15.83 1.62
C ALA A 441 -5.18 17.36 1.52
N PRO A 442 -4.25 18.09 2.16
CA PRO A 442 -4.11 19.53 1.97
C PRO A 442 -3.52 19.82 0.57
N SER A 443 -3.99 20.86 -0.07
CA SER A 443 -3.39 21.45 -1.27
C SER A 443 -2.72 22.75 -0.88
N SER A 444 -1.38 22.74 -0.84
CA SER A 444 -0.57 23.84 -0.33
C SER A 444 -0.09 24.82 -1.42
N ASP A 445 -0.53 24.66 -2.67
CA ASP A 445 0.07 25.38 -3.81
C ASP A 445 -0.20 26.89 -3.76
N LYS A 446 -1.17 27.38 -2.96
CA LYS A 446 -1.62 28.78 -2.99
C LYS A 446 -1.94 29.40 -1.62
N GLY A 447 -1.76 28.71 -0.51
CA GLY A 447 -2.07 29.23 0.82
C GLY A 447 -1.68 28.28 1.94
N ASP A 448 -1.81 28.72 3.18
CA ASP A 448 -1.53 27.88 4.33
C ASP A 448 -2.72 26.98 4.62
N THR A 449 -2.45 25.67 4.74
CA THR A 449 -3.42 24.65 5.08
C THR A 449 -2.87 23.79 6.22
N VAL A 450 -3.60 23.69 7.32
CA VAL A 450 -3.19 22.90 8.50
C VAL A 450 -4.40 22.32 9.22
N GLU A 451 -4.25 21.11 9.77
CA GLU A 451 -5.19 20.59 10.77
C GLU A 451 -4.90 21.27 12.10
N ALA A 452 -5.89 21.95 12.68
CA ALA A 452 -5.72 22.72 13.91
C ALA A 452 -7.01 22.73 14.74
N ALA A 453 -6.87 22.90 16.06
CA ALA A 453 -8.01 23.18 16.92
C ALA A 453 -8.38 24.67 16.84
N TYR A 454 -9.68 24.97 16.72
CA TYR A 454 -10.20 26.32 16.77
C TYR A 454 -11.54 26.34 17.54
N ALA A 455 -11.66 27.20 18.54
CA ALA A 455 -12.85 27.34 19.37
C ALA A 455 -13.38 25.99 19.93
N GLY A 456 -12.50 25.11 20.40
CA GLY A 456 -12.83 23.79 20.95
C GLY A 456 -13.23 22.74 19.91
N ARG A 457 -12.99 22.97 18.61
CA ARG A 457 -13.29 22.06 17.52
C ARG A 457 -12.02 21.64 16.79
N GLU A 458 -11.98 20.41 16.31
CA GLU A 458 -10.97 19.95 15.35
C GLU A 458 -11.32 20.47 13.94
N CYS A 459 -10.44 21.23 13.33
CA CYS A 459 -10.72 21.93 12.09
C CYS A 459 -9.66 21.68 11.01
N PHE A 460 -10.09 21.81 9.75
CA PHE A 460 -9.20 22.18 8.66
C PHE A 460 -9.10 23.70 8.63
N ALA A 461 -7.94 24.24 8.98
CA ALA A 461 -7.68 25.67 8.94
C ALA A 461 -7.06 26.05 7.58
N LEU A 462 -7.62 27.08 6.97
CA LEU A 462 -7.27 27.60 5.68
C LEU A 462 -6.98 29.09 5.81
N LYS A 463 -5.86 29.55 5.22
CA LYS A 463 -5.48 30.96 5.19
C LYS A 463 -5.05 31.38 3.81
N ILE A 464 -5.48 32.56 3.37
CA ILE A 464 -5.01 33.15 2.12
C ILE A 464 -3.56 33.59 2.29
N GLY A 465 -2.68 33.05 1.43
CA GLY A 465 -1.30 33.47 1.29
C GLY A 465 -1.07 34.36 0.08
N PRO A 466 0.20 34.75 -0.19
CA PRO A 466 0.55 35.65 -1.31
C PRO A 466 0.10 35.17 -2.68
N ASN A 467 -0.03 33.86 -2.85
CA ASN A 467 -0.39 33.20 -4.12
C ASN A 467 -1.86 32.73 -4.19
N GLY A 468 -2.72 33.20 -3.29
CA GLY A 468 -4.14 32.82 -3.20
C GLY A 468 -4.45 31.86 -2.06
N GLY A 469 -5.60 31.19 -2.13
CA GLY A 469 -6.11 30.30 -1.09
C GLY A 469 -5.67 28.86 -1.21
N GLY A 470 -6.12 28.03 -0.26
CA GLY A 470 -5.87 26.59 -0.19
C GLY A 470 -7.15 25.77 -0.11
N ASP A 471 -7.00 24.48 -0.14
CA ASP A 471 -8.09 23.54 0.03
C ASP A 471 -7.64 22.24 0.71
N PHE A 472 -8.62 21.52 1.25
CA PHE A 472 -8.50 20.12 1.65
C PHE A 472 -9.36 19.27 0.74
N ARG A 473 -8.84 18.12 0.30
CA ARG A 473 -9.47 17.23 -0.67
C ARG A 473 -9.61 15.81 -0.14
N LEU A 474 -10.77 15.20 -0.43
CA LEU A 474 -11.04 13.80 -0.16
C LEU A 474 -11.67 13.15 -1.39
N GLN A 475 -10.99 12.20 -2.01
CA GLN A 475 -11.61 11.32 -3.01
C GLN A 475 -12.41 10.23 -2.31
N LEU A 476 -13.66 10.05 -2.68
CA LEU A 476 -14.52 8.98 -2.17
C LEU A 476 -14.93 8.03 -3.28
N SER A 477 -14.85 6.75 -3.03
CA SER A 477 -15.40 5.73 -3.92
C SER A 477 -16.88 5.53 -3.63
N LEU A 478 -17.74 6.14 -4.46
CA LEU A 478 -19.18 6.14 -4.33
C LEU A 478 -19.84 5.40 -5.50
N SER A 479 -20.93 4.67 -5.22
CA SER A 479 -21.79 4.12 -6.27
C SER A 479 -22.52 5.23 -7.01
N PRO A 480 -22.92 5.06 -8.29
CA PRO A 480 -23.72 6.05 -9.00
C PRO A 480 -24.98 6.46 -8.25
N GLY A 481 -25.28 7.74 -8.25
CA GLY A 481 -26.43 8.31 -7.55
C GLY A 481 -26.25 9.77 -7.19
N ARG A 482 -27.26 10.33 -6.52
CA ARG A 482 -27.25 11.71 -6.01
C ARG A 482 -26.76 11.74 -4.56
N TYR A 483 -25.96 12.75 -4.24
CA TYR A 483 -25.37 12.91 -2.91
C TYR A 483 -25.41 14.36 -2.46
N ARG A 484 -25.34 14.57 -1.14
CA ARG A 484 -25.21 15.88 -0.50
C ARG A 484 -24.02 15.87 0.44
N LEU A 485 -23.08 16.79 0.21
CA LEU A 485 -21.98 17.14 1.12
C LEU A 485 -22.46 18.27 2.02
N GLU A 486 -22.29 18.13 3.32
CA GLU A 486 -22.66 19.15 4.34
C GLU A 486 -21.48 19.39 5.29
N GLY A 487 -21.39 20.61 5.80
CA GLY A 487 -20.38 20.96 6.81
C GLY A 487 -20.65 22.31 7.46
N LYS A 488 -19.91 22.63 8.53
CA LYS A 488 -19.94 23.94 9.19
C LYS A 488 -18.58 24.60 9.05
N ILE A 489 -18.59 25.88 8.70
CA ILE A 489 -17.38 26.68 8.48
C ILE A 489 -17.49 27.99 9.27
N HIS A 490 -16.45 28.31 10.02
CA HIS A 490 -16.18 29.65 10.55
C HIS A 490 -15.20 30.33 9.61
N TYR A 491 -15.43 31.59 9.24
CA TYR A 491 -14.53 32.34 8.38
C TYR A 491 -14.51 33.82 8.75
N LYS A 492 -13.35 34.47 8.51
CA LYS A 492 -13.11 35.86 8.92
C LYS A 492 -12.31 36.61 7.86
N GLY A 493 -12.77 37.83 7.56
CA GLY A 493 -12.08 38.77 6.67
C GLY A 493 -11.93 38.27 5.25
N VAL A 494 -12.82 37.39 4.78
CA VAL A 494 -12.73 36.79 3.44
C VAL A 494 -13.10 37.79 2.38
N LYS A 495 -12.16 38.13 1.50
CA LYS A 495 -12.35 39.01 0.35
C LYS A 495 -12.25 38.22 -0.95
N ALA A 496 -13.27 38.33 -1.80
CA ALA A 496 -13.24 37.76 -3.13
C ALA A 496 -12.15 38.43 -3.99
N GLY A 497 -11.68 37.72 -4.99
CA GLY A 497 -10.84 38.19 -6.07
C GLY A 497 -11.49 37.88 -7.41
N ASP A 498 -10.74 38.04 -8.50
CA ASP A 498 -11.19 37.78 -9.85
C ASP A 498 -11.29 36.27 -10.16
N GLY A 499 -12.06 35.91 -11.16
CA GLY A 499 -12.19 34.55 -11.66
C GLY A 499 -12.74 33.56 -10.60
N ASP A 500 -11.97 32.52 -10.28
CA ASP A 500 -12.31 31.47 -9.29
C ASP A 500 -12.03 31.85 -7.83
N ALA A 501 -11.47 33.03 -7.55
CA ALA A 501 -11.13 33.51 -6.22
C ALA A 501 -12.34 34.07 -5.47
N LYS A 502 -13.38 33.25 -5.26
CA LYS A 502 -14.74 33.73 -4.87
C LYS A 502 -15.10 33.62 -3.39
N GLY A 503 -14.26 33.03 -2.54
CA GLY A 503 -14.58 32.89 -1.11
C GLY A 503 -14.46 31.47 -0.58
N VAL A 504 -15.24 31.20 0.50
CA VAL A 504 -15.27 29.89 1.19
C VAL A 504 -16.42 29.06 0.65
N ARG A 505 -16.20 27.77 0.39
CA ARG A 505 -17.27 26.82 -0.01
C ARG A 505 -16.88 25.35 0.21
N LEU A 506 -17.91 24.49 0.18
CA LEU A 506 -17.78 23.05 -0.05
C LEU A 506 -18.24 22.74 -1.49
N ARG A 507 -17.51 21.88 -2.20
CA ARG A 507 -17.85 21.47 -3.57
C ARG A 507 -17.27 20.11 -3.94
N THR A 508 -17.54 19.65 -5.14
CA THR A 508 -16.77 18.59 -5.83
C THR A 508 -15.79 19.22 -6.81
N SER A 509 -14.64 18.57 -7.05
CA SER A 509 -13.65 19.03 -8.03
C SER A 509 -14.28 19.03 -9.43
N GLY A 510 -14.01 20.08 -10.21
CA GLY A 510 -14.59 20.25 -11.55
C GLY A 510 -16.03 20.79 -11.58
N SER A 511 -16.73 20.92 -10.43
CA SER A 511 -18.06 21.55 -10.40
C SER A 511 -17.95 23.06 -10.56
N PRO A 512 -18.76 23.67 -11.44
CA PRO A 512 -18.89 25.11 -11.49
C PRO A 512 -19.50 25.66 -10.20
N ALA A 513 -19.41 26.97 -9.97
CA ALA A 513 -20.14 27.61 -8.89
C ALA A 513 -21.66 27.52 -9.19
N GLU A 514 -22.40 26.79 -8.37
CA GLU A 514 -23.84 26.67 -8.53
C GLU A 514 -24.59 27.82 -7.82
N PRO A 515 -25.69 28.30 -8.36
CA PRO A 515 -26.53 29.35 -7.73
C PRO A 515 -27.00 28.96 -6.32
N LYS A 516 -27.20 27.67 -6.06
CA LYS A 516 -27.67 27.14 -4.77
C LYS A 516 -26.59 27.00 -3.70
N ASN A 517 -25.30 27.15 -4.05
CA ASN A 517 -24.16 27.04 -3.15
C ASN A 517 -23.12 28.14 -3.47
N PRO A 518 -23.47 29.43 -3.32
CA PRO A 518 -22.56 30.52 -3.60
C PRO A 518 -21.39 30.50 -2.61
N PRO A 519 -20.17 30.82 -3.06
CA PRO A 519 -19.05 31.04 -2.16
C PRO A 519 -19.35 32.18 -1.16
N ALA A 520 -18.96 32.01 0.09
CA ALA A 520 -19.17 33.00 1.12
C ALA A 520 -17.96 33.93 1.28
N THR A 521 -18.24 35.22 1.52
CA THR A 521 -17.24 36.28 1.80
C THR A 521 -17.58 37.02 3.08
N GLY A 522 -16.68 37.90 3.56
CA GLY A 522 -16.81 38.63 4.83
C GLY A 522 -16.52 37.75 6.02
N ASP A 523 -17.42 37.79 7.00
CA ASP A 523 -17.33 37.04 8.25
C ASP A 523 -18.52 36.09 8.44
N GLY A 524 -18.28 34.95 9.06
CA GLY A 524 -19.33 34.00 9.36
C GLY A 524 -18.97 33.03 10.48
N THR A 525 -19.81 32.94 11.50
CA THR A 525 -19.60 32.06 12.64
C THR A 525 -20.34 30.75 12.46
N TRP A 526 -19.61 29.67 12.22
CA TRP A 526 -20.09 28.29 12.08
C TRP A 526 -21.33 28.14 11.19
N LYS A 527 -21.33 28.84 10.03
CA LYS A 527 -22.40 28.73 9.05
C LYS A 527 -22.42 27.34 8.41
N SER A 528 -23.63 26.85 8.13
CA SER A 528 -23.82 25.60 7.40
C SER A 528 -23.62 25.82 5.91
N PHE A 529 -22.88 24.91 5.29
CA PHE A 529 -22.65 24.82 3.85
C PHE A 529 -23.17 23.48 3.33
N THR A 530 -23.77 23.50 2.16
CA THR A 530 -24.35 22.31 1.52
C THR A 530 -24.00 22.32 0.04
N HIS A 531 -23.60 21.17 -0.49
CA HIS A 531 -23.36 20.97 -1.92
C HIS A 531 -23.97 19.65 -2.38
N GLU A 532 -24.91 19.69 -3.33
CA GLU A 532 -25.47 18.48 -3.95
C GLU A 532 -24.72 18.16 -5.24
N PHE A 533 -24.46 16.89 -5.47
CA PHE A 533 -23.74 16.43 -6.65
C PHE A 533 -24.24 15.05 -7.09
N THR A 534 -23.99 14.73 -8.37
CA THR A 534 -24.31 13.43 -8.95
C THR A 534 -23.03 12.68 -9.29
N VAL A 535 -22.96 11.42 -8.87
CA VAL A 535 -21.91 10.48 -9.27
C VAL A 535 -22.42 9.65 -10.43
N THR A 536 -21.71 9.65 -11.55
CA THR A 536 -22.00 8.82 -12.74
C THR A 536 -20.92 7.77 -12.93
N ASP A 537 -19.77 8.17 -13.45
CA ASP A 537 -18.70 7.27 -13.87
C ASP A 537 -17.41 7.42 -13.08
N ALA A 538 -17.09 8.62 -12.59
CA ALA A 538 -15.87 8.89 -11.84
C ALA A 538 -16.14 9.03 -10.35
N ASP A 539 -15.19 8.56 -9.52
CA ASP A 539 -15.22 8.80 -8.08
C ASP A 539 -15.04 10.31 -7.80
N PRO A 540 -15.94 10.94 -7.02
CA PRO A 540 -15.86 12.36 -6.75
C PRO A 540 -14.70 12.72 -5.84
N VAL A 541 -14.10 13.88 -6.08
CA VAL A 541 -13.17 14.52 -5.15
C VAL A 541 -13.92 15.66 -4.44
N LEU A 542 -14.21 15.45 -3.15
CA LEU A 542 -14.81 16.46 -2.28
C LEU A 542 -13.74 17.50 -1.91
N VAL A 543 -14.12 18.78 -1.88
CA VAL A 543 -13.23 19.90 -1.65
C VAL A 543 -13.84 20.85 -0.63
N ALA A 544 -13.08 21.14 0.43
CA ALA A 544 -13.32 22.25 1.34
C ALA A 544 -12.26 23.33 1.04
N GLU A 545 -12.68 24.48 0.55
CA GLU A 545 -11.74 25.48 0.02
C GLU A 545 -12.00 26.90 0.53
N LEU A 546 -10.91 27.65 0.57
CA LEU A 546 -10.87 29.10 0.70
C LEU A 546 -10.12 29.67 -0.50
N ARG A 547 -10.80 30.51 -1.30
CA ARG A 547 -10.23 31.21 -2.46
C ARG A 547 -10.53 32.70 -2.36
N GLY A 548 -9.53 33.57 -2.56
CA GLY A 548 -9.73 35.00 -2.47
C GLY A 548 -8.43 35.78 -2.43
N THR A 549 -8.53 37.07 -2.06
CA THR A 549 -7.39 37.98 -1.91
C THR A 549 -6.99 38.18 -0.45
N ALA A 550 -7.88 37.86 0.51
CA ALA A 550 -7.61 37.89 1.94
C ALA A 550 -8.60 37.01 2.69
N GLY A 551 -8.26 36.58 3.93
CA GLY A 551 -9.13 35.92 4.85
C GLY A 551 -8.61 34.59 5.38
N GLU A 552 -9.35 34.08 6.37
CA GLU A 552 -9.10 32.80 7.04
C GLU A 552 -10.42 32.02 7.15
N ALA A 553 -10.33 30.69 7.16
CA ALA A 553 -11.49 29.81 7.37
C ALA A 553 -11.11 28.56 8.18
N TRP A 554 -12.06 28.07 8.98
CA TRP A 554 -11.95 26.85 9.78
C TRP A 554 -13.13 25.95 9.47
N VAL A 555 -12.88 24.82 8.87
CA VAL A 555 -13.90 23.82 8.53
C VAL A 555 -13.97 22.81 9.67
N ASP A 556 -15.11 22.73 10.35
CA ASP A 556 -15.34 21.76 11.44
C ASP A 556 -15.33 20.34 10.88
N ARG A 557 -14.28 19.57 11.19
CA ARG A 557 -14.10 18.21 10.70
C ARG A 557 -15.24 17.28 11.11
N ASN A 558 -15.73 17.44 12.34
CA ASN A 558 -16.77 16.57 12.90
C ASN A 558 -18.18 16.90 12.34
N ALA A 559 -18.34 18.08 11.72
CA ALA A 559 -19.57 18.46 11.03
C ALA A 559 -19.60 18.08 9.54
N LEU A 560 -18.47 17.62 8.98
CA LEU A 560 -18.41 17.18 7.58
C LEU A 560 -19.13 15.84 7.40
N THR A 561 -20.13 15.79 6.52
CA THR A 561 -20.91 14.58 6.24
C THR A 561 -21.22 14.48 4.75
N VAL A 562 -21.40 13.25 4.27
CA VAL A 562 -22.01 12.97 2.97
C VAL A 562 -23.25 12.10 3.15
N THR A 563 -24.32 12.43 2.44
CA THR A 563 -25.59 11.69 2.50
C THR A 563 -25.98 11.28 1.08
N ARG A 564 -26.38 10.02 0.88
CA ARG A 564 -27.01 9.59 -0.38
C ARG A 564 -28.44 10.06 -0.43
N LEU A 565 -28.80 10.77 -1.49
CA LEU A 565 -30.16 11.24 -1.76
C LEU A 565 -31.00 10.15 -2.47
N PRO A 566 -32.33 10.25 -2.41
CA PRO A 566 -33.24 9.43 -3.20
C PRO A 566 -33.00 9.47 -4.70
#